data_0217321cdaa23dada18cbdaddd1aff2a
#
_entry.id   0217321cdaa23dada18cbdaddd1aff2a
#
_cell.length_a   1.000
_cell.length_b   1.000
_cell.length_c   1.000
_cell.angle_alpha   90.00
_cell.angle_beta   90.00
_cell.angle_gamma   90.00
#
_symmetry.space_group_name_H-M   'P 1'
#
loop_
_entity.id
_entity.type
_entity.pdbx_description
1 polymer ?
#
loop_
_entity_poly.entity_id
_entity_poly.type
_entity_poly.pdbx_seq_one_letter_code
_entity_poly.pdbx_strand_id
1 'polypeptide(L)'
;WIKIQGTNIDYPIMYDATGKLGYSGKDADGKKSTSGAVYMHHNVATADSYGIGQNLVLTAHNSRVSKTMFHQLHHIQEVNLGKTECAYRKCKEALDPNTLPNLKTPEGRTWEIALDGIDGKWEVWSFYEVNDKEPEKTLYYNTWWPADNKSIKYTFKTPDAAFVQEWIDTQLKRSQMDLGVTPSTTDQFLTIYTCGDNHDSDTATSRLYFFLRQVEPASTKFGGTAAATETTPAA
;
A
#
# COMPACT_ATOMS: atom_id res chain seq x y z
N TRP A 1 1.10 10.63 -6.95
CA TRP A 1 1.68 9.83 -8.04
C TRP A 1 2.41 8.61 -7.49
N ILE A 2 2.32 7.46 -8.16
CA ILE A 2 3.13 6.26 -7.87
C ILE A 2 3.92 5.85 -9.11
N LYS A 3 5.23 5.64 -8.90
CA LYS A 3 6.12 5.11 -9.93
C LYS A 3 6.99 4.00 -9.35
N ILE A 4 6.96 2.83 -9.98
CA ILE A 4 7.80 1.70 -9.60
C ILE A 4 8.73 1.39 -10.77
N GLN A 5 10.02 1.63 -10.59
CA GLN A 5 11.05 1.39 -11.61
C GLN A 5 11.03 -0.07 -12.08
N GLY A 6 11.26 -0.29 -13.36
CA GLY A 6 11.24 -1.63 -13.95
C GLY A 6 9.85 -2.21 -14.21
N THR A 7 8.80 -1.42 -13.98
CA THR A 7 7.40 -1.79 -14.23
C THR A 7 6.70 -0.74 -15.08
N ASN A 8 5.47 -1.04 -15.51
CA ASN A 8 4.57 -0.06 -16.12
C ASN A 8 3.68 0.67 -15.08
N ILE A 9 3.95 0.51 -13.79
CA ILE A 9 3.24 1.24 -12.73
C ILE A 9 3.81 2.65 -12.69
N ASP A 10 3.10 3.58 -13.35
CA ASP A 10 3.41 5.00 -13.45
C ASP A 10 2.07 5.76 -13.59
N TYR A 11 1.40 6.03 -12.45
CA TYR A 11 0.01 6.48 -12.40
C TYR A 11 -0.23 7.61 -11.41
N PRO A 12 -1.18 8.52 -11.71
CA PRO A 12 -1.72 9.42 -10.69
C PRO A 12 -2.46 8.63 -9.61
N ILE A 13 -2.36 9.11 -8.38
CA ILE A 13 -3.11 8.58 -7.25
C ILE A 13 -4.32 9.48 -7.02
N MET A 14 -5.49 8.88 -7.13
CA MET A 14 -6.76 9.60 -6.94
C MET A 14 -7.19 9.51 -5.47
N TYR A 15 -7.89 10.54 -5.02
CA TYR A 15 -8.49 10.55 -3.69
C TYR A 15 -9.91 11.11 -3.73
N ASP A 16 -10.79 10.48 -2.98
CA ASP A 16 -12.16 10.94 -2.75
C ASP A 16 -12.56 10.72 -1.30
N ALA A 17 -12.53 11.78 -0.51
CA ALA A 17 -12.93 11.74 0.90
C ALA A 17 -14.37 11.25 1.10
N THR A 18 -15.23 11.35 0.09
CA THR A 18 -16.63 10.95 0.19
C THR A 18 -16.86 9.47 -0.11
N GLY A 19 -15.89 8.81 -0.76
CA GLY A 19 -16.01 7.44 -1.26
C GLY A 19 -17.08 7.26 -2.34
N LYS A 20 -17.65 8.34 -2.89
CA LYS A 20 -18.76 8.30 -3.84
C LYS A 20 -18.34 8.34 -5.30
N LEU A 21 -17.14 8.84 -5.59
CA LEU A 21 -16.68 8.99 -6.98
C LEU A 21 -16.40 7.66 -7.65
N GLY A 22 -16.06 6.62 -6.88
CA GLY A 22 -15.98 5.24 -7.37
C GLY A 22 -14.83 5.01 -8.35
N TYR A 23 -13.61 5.39 -8.00
CA TYR A 23 -12.42 5.22 -8.84
C TYR A 23 -12.07 3.77 -9.20
N SER A 24 -12.68 2.80 -8.57
CA SER A 24 -12.61 1.41 -9.04
C SER A 24 -13.28 1.19 -10.40
N GLY A 25 -14.23 2.05 -10.79
CA GLY A 25 -14.94 1.99 -12.08
C GLY A 25 -14.72 3.22 -12.96
N LYS A 26 -13.82 4.12 -12.60
CA LYS A 26 -13.50 5.35 -13.32
C LYS A 26 -12.00 5.55 -13.43
N ASP A 27 -11.55 6.13 -14.53
CA ASP A 27 -10.16 6.56 -14.70
C ASP A 27 -9.88 7.86 -13.90
N ALA A 28 -8.65 8.36 -14.03
CA ALA A 28 -8.22 9.59 -13.36
C ALA A 28 -8.98 10.84 -13.82
N ASP A 29 -9.55 10.84 -15.04
CA ASP A 29 -10.39 11.92 -15.57
C ASP A 29 -11.86 11.80 -15.10
N GLY A 30 -12.19 10.78 -14.32
CA GLY A 30 -13.57 10.51 -13.88
C GLY A 30 -14.47 9.83 -14.91
N LYS A 31 -13.92 9.41 -16.06
CA LYS A 31 -14.66 8.67 -17.09
C LYS A 31 -14.79 7.21 -16.72
N LYS A 32 -15.87 6.58 -17.16
CA LYS A 32 -16.09 5.14 -16.94
C LYS A 32 -14.93 4.32 -17.51
N SER A 33 -14.32 3.47 -16.69
CA SER A 33 -13.19 2.63 -17.05
C SER A 33 -13.27 1.29 -16.34
N THR A 34 -13.07 0.20 -17.09
CA THR A 34 -12.99 -1.16 -16.51
C THR A 34 -11.67 -1.41 -15.78
N SER A 35 -10.63 -0.64 -16.09
CA SER A 35 -9.34 -0.69 -15.39
C SER A 35 -9.34 0.17 -14.15
N GLY A 36 -10.28 1.11 -14.00
CA GLY A 36 -10.29 2.04 -12.89
C GLY A 36 -9.10 2.98 -12.87
N ALA A 37 -8.80 3.51 -11.70
CA ALA A 37 -7.61 4.30 -11.40
C ALA A 37 -6.88 3.70 -10.20
N VAL A 38 -5.65 4.17 -9.94
CA VAL A 38 -4.99 4.00 -8.64
C VAL A 38 -5.61 5.02 -7.69
N TYR A 39 -6.05 4.58 -6.53
CA TYR A 39 -6.70 5.49 -5.58
C TYR A 39 -6.36 5.17 -4.14
N MET A 40 -6.36 6.21 -3.33
CA MET A 40 -6.27 6.11 -1.89
C MET A 40 -7.63 5.72 -1.32
N HIS A 41 -7.65 4.76 -0.43
CA HIS A 41 -8.89 4.30 0.18
C HIS A 41 -9.54 5.46 0.96
N HIS A 42 -10.83 5.70 0.75
CA HIS A 42 -11.58 6.82 1.36
C HIS A 42 -11.58 6.82 2.90
N ASN A 43 -11.28 5.67 3.49
CA ASN A 43 -11.20 5.47 4.93
C ASN A 43 -9.87 5.96 5.55
N VAL A 44 -8.98 6.50 4.72
CA VAL A 44 -7.70 7.01 5.17
C VAL A 44 -7.87 8.48 5.52
N ALA A 45 -7.44 8.86 6.72
CA ALA A 45 -7.41 10.26 7.10
C ALA A 45 -6.44 11.03 6.19
N THR A 46 -6.92 12.10 5.60
CA THR A 46 -6.11 13.05 4.86
C THR A 46 -5.75 14.26 5.70
N ALA A 47 -4.75 15.00 5.24
CA ALA A 47 -4.26 16.21 5.89
C ALA A 47 -5.36 17.25 6.19
N ASP A 48 -6.40 17.31 5.35
CA ASP A 48 -7.43 18.36 5.42
C ASP A 48 -8.44 18.21 6.56
N SER A 49 -8.60 17.00 7.11
CA SER A 49 -9.70 16.73 8.05
C SER A 49 -9.24 16.28 9.43
N TYR A 50 -8.19 15.48 9.52
CA TYR A 50 -7.80 14.81 10.76
C TYR A 50 -6.29 14.62 10.91
N GLY A 51 -5.50 15.21 10.02
CA GLY A 51 -4.07 14.92 9.88
C GLY A 51 -3.84 13.63 9.08
N ILE A 52 -2.58 13.41 8.72
CA ILE A 52 -2.17 12.22 7.98
C ILE A 52 -2.17 11.02 8.92
N GLY A 53 -2.91 9.98 8.58
CA GLY A 53 -2.88 8.72 9.32
C GLY A 53 -1.52 8.03 9.21
N GLN A 54 -1.12 7.32 10.24
CA GLN A 54 0.19 6.63 10.28
C GLN A 54 0.33 5.54 9.20
N ASN A 55 -0.77 4.92 8.78
CA ASN A 55 -0.77 3.97 7.66
C ASN A 55 -1.77 4.42 6.59
N LEU A 56 -1.27 4.76 5.43
CA LEU A 56 -2.07 5.08 4.26
C LEU A 56 -2.37 3.78 3.48
N VAL A 57 -3.46 3.77 2.72
CA VAL A 57 -3.83 2.58 1.95
C VAL A 57 -4.12 2.96 0.51
N LEU A 58 -3.34 2.40 -0.41
CA LEU A 58 -3.54 2.52 -1.86
C LEU A 58 -4.07 1.21 -2.44
N THR A 59 -4.95 1.33 -3.41
CA THR A 59 -5.44 0.18 -4.17
C THR A 59 -5.66 0.51 -5.63
N ALA A 60 -5.60 -0.51 -6.45
CA ALA A 60 -6.03 -0.48 -7.85
C ALA A 60 -6.39 -1.89 -8.29
N HIS A 61 -7.08 -1.99 -9.42
CA HIS A 61 -7.36 -3.27 -10.04
C HIS A 61 -6.07 -4.01 -10.45
N ASN A 62 -6.13 -5.32 -10.36
CA ASN A 62 -5.27 -6.19 -11.13
C ASN A 62 -5.91 -6.36 -12.52
N SER A 63 -5.59 -5.45 -13.45
CA SER A 63 -6.18 -5.45 -14.79
C SER A 63 -5.50 -6.47 -15.69
N ARG A 64 -5.92 -7.71 -15.56
CA ARG A 64 -5.32 -8.91 -16.14
C ARG A 64 -5.24 -8.90 -17.68
N VAL A 65 -6.28 -8.40 -18.33
CA VAL A 65 -6.36 -8.41 -19.79
C VAL A 65 -5.50 -7.31 -20.39
N SER A 66 -5.58 -6.11 -19.84
CA SER A 66 -4.79 -4.96 -20.29
C SER A 66 -3.39 -4.93 -19.71
N LYS A 67 -3.12 -5.73 -18.67
CA LYS A 67 -1.84 -5.79 -17.94
C LYS A 67 -1.44 -4.43 -17.37
N THR A 68 -2.41 -3.68 -16.89
CA THR A 68 -2.27 -2.33 -16.36
C THR A 68 -2.62 -2.26 -14.88
N MET A 69 -2.61 -1.07 -14.33
CA MET A 69 -2.82 -0.78 -12.91
C MET A 69 -1.83 -1.55 -12.04
N PHE A 70 -2.29 -2.26 -11.01
CA PHE A 70 -1.41 -3.01 -10.13
C PHE A 70 -1.14 -4.46 -10.56
N HIS A 71 -1.39 -4.78 -11.84
CA HIS A 71 -1.09 -6.11 -12.35
C HIS A 71 0.37 -6.53 -12.12
N GLN A 72 1.32 -5.65 -12.38
CA GLN A 72 2.75 -5.97 -12.22
C GLN A 72 3.24 -6.07 -10.78
N LEU A 73 2.42 -5.78 -9.77
CA LEU A 73 2.76 -6.15 -8.40
C LEU A 73 2.91 -7.67 -8.24
N HIS A 74 2.14 -8.46 -9.01
CA HIS A 74 2.30 -9.92 -9.04
C HIS A 74 3.62 -10.34 -9.70
N HIS A 75 4.06 -9.63 -10.74
CA HIS A 75 5.36 -9.90 -11.35
C HIS A 75 6.50 -9.64 -10.36
N ILE A 76 6.41 -8.55 -9.58
CA ILE A 76 7.38 -8.26 -8.51
C ILE A 76 7.35 -9.38 -7.46
N GLN A 77 6.17 -9.79 -6.99
CA GLN A 77 6.02 -10.89 -6.04
C GLN A 77 6.68 -12.16 -6.58
N GLU A 78 6.29 -12.58 -7.77
CA GLU A 78 6.67 -13.87 -8.34
C GLU A 78 8.15 -13.97 -8.67
N VAL A 79 8.76 -12.90 -9.26
CA VAL A 79 10.20 -12.88 -9.55
C VAL A 79 11.03 -12.94 -8.26
N ASN A 80 10.59 -12.28 -7.20
CA ASN A 80 11.27 -12.32 -5.91
C ASN A 80 11.12 -13.67 -5.19
N LEU A 81 10.09 -14.43 -5.52
CA LEU A 81 9.91 -15.82 -5.09
C LEU A 81 10.62 -16.83 -6.01
N GLY A 82 11.43 -16.37 -6.95
CA GLY A 82 12.26 -17.20 -7.84
C GLY A 82 11.53 -17.77 -9.06
N LYS A 83 10.35 -17.24 -9.41
CA LYS A 83 9.65 -17.65 -10.62
C LYS A 83 10.21 -16.92 -11.85
N THR A 84 10.21 -17.61 -12.98
CA THR A 84 10.68 -17.09 -14.28
C THR A 84 9.54 -16.82 -15.25
N GLU A 85 8.33 -17.20 -14.88
CA GLU A 85 7.12 -16.99 -15.67
C GLU A 85 5.97 -16.60 -14.72
N CYS A 86 5.15 -15.68 -15.17
CA CYS A 86 3.95 -15.28 -14.47
C CYS A 86 2.98 -16.47 -14.36
N ALA A 87 2.78 -16.99 -13.14
CA ALA A 87 1.95 -18.16 -12.87
C ALA A 87 0.44 -17.90 -13.08
N TYR A 88 0.09 -16.68 -13.38
CA TYR A 88 -1.26 -16.23 -13.55
C TYR A 88 -1.97 -16.92 -14.73
N ARG A 89 -3.21 -17.35 -14.54
CA ARG A 89 -4.01 -18.13 -15.54
C ARG A 89 -3.97 -17.60 -16.97
N LYS A 90 -3.77 -16.32 -17.19
CA LYS A 90 -3.77 -15.69 -18.52
C LYS A 90 -2.55 -14.84 -18.80
N CYS A 91 -1.66 -14.72 -17.87
CA CYS A 91 -0.48 -13.88 -18.03
C CYS A 91 0.55 -14.55 -18.91
N LYS A 92 1.12 -15.68 -18.49
CA LYS A 92 2.18 -16.45 -19.19
C LYS A 92 3.33 -15.57 -19.71
N GLU A 93 3.60 -14.47 -19.01
CA GLU A 93 4.72 -13.59 -19.36
C GLU A 93 5.99 -14.10 -18.72
N ALA A 94 7.08 -14.05 -19.48
CA ALA A 94 8.40 -14.26 -18.91
C ALA A 94 8.71 -13.13 -17.92
N LEU A 95 9.20 -13.49 -16.74
CA LEU A 95 9.62 -12.56 -15.71
C LEU A 95 11.12 -12.36 -15.80
N ASP A 96 11.56 -11.15 -16.05
CA ASP A 96 12.98 -10.81 -16.11
C ASP A 96 13.44 -10.23 -14.76
N PRO A 97 14.25 -10.98 -13.99
CA PRO A 97 14.77 -10.51 -12.71
C PRO A 97 15.77 -9.35 -12.83
N ASN A 98 16.24 -9.03 -14.04
CA ASN A 98 17.14 -7.90 -14.27
C ASN A 98 16.39 -6.58 -14.48
N THR A 99 15.12 -6.65 -14.85
CA THR A 99 14.28 -5.45 -15.08
C THR A 99 13.29 -5.19 -13.93
N LEU A 100 12.72 -6.24 -13.37
CA LEU A 100 11.78 -6.11 -12.25
C LEU A 100 12.49 -5.80 -10.93
N PRO A 101 11.85 -5.09 -10.01
CA PRO A 101 12.42 -4.76 -8.72
C PRO A 101 12.90 -5.98 -7.93
N ASN A 102 14.18 -6.03 -7.59
CA ASN A 102 14.72 -7.01 -6.67
C ASN A 102 14.57 -6.51 -5.23
N LEU A 103 13.58 -7.00 -4.52
CA LEU A 103 13.27 -6.55 -3.16
C LEU A 103 14.35 -6.89 -2.11
N LYS A 104 15.31 -7.73 -2.45
CA LYS A 104 16.46 -8.01 -1.57
C LYS A 104 17.47 -6.87 -1.55
N THR A 105 17.44 -5.98 -2.55
CA THR A 105 18.33 -4.83 -2.61
C THR A 105 17.62 -3.55 -2.17
N PRO A 106 18.31 -2.59 -1.54
CA PRO A 106 17.71 -1.31 -1.18
C PRO A 106 17.07 -0.58 -2.36
N GLU A 107 17.72 -0.61 -3.52
CA GLU A 107 17.25 0.05 -4.73
C GLU A 107 15.94 -0.57 -5.24
N GLY A 108 15.84 -1.90 -5.25
CA GLY A 108 14.66 -2.59 -5.77
C GLY A 108 13.46 -2.50 -4.85
N ARG A 109 13.66 -2.41 -3.52
CA ARG A 109 12.56 -2.29 -2.56
C ARG A 109 12.17 -0.85 -2.24
N THR A 110 12.87 0.16 -2.78
CA THR A 110 12.58 1.58 -2.58
C THR A 110 11.84 2.15 -3.78
N TRP A 111 10.61 2.62 -3.56
CA TRP A 111 9.72 3.12 -4.59
C TRP A 111 9.43 4.62 -4.40
N GLU A 112 9.22 5.33 -5.50
CA GLU A 112 8.89 6.76 -5.50
C GLU A 112 7.36 6.92 -5.48
N ILE A 113 6.85 7.51 -4.40
CA ILE A 113 5.41 7.73 -4.24
C ILE A 113 5.20 9.15 -3.69
N ALA A 114 4.50 9.96 -4.49
CA ALA A 114 4.10 11.32 -4.14
C ALA A 114 2.63 11.30 -3.70
N LEU A 115 2.39 11.59 -2.44
CA LEU A 115 1.07 11.73 -1.82
C LEU A 115 0.97 13.16 -1.27
N ASP A 116 -0.23 13.70 -1.18
CA ASP A 116 -0.48 15.05 -0.69
C ASP A 116 0.15 15.26 0.70
N GLY A 117 1.22 16.05 0.75
CA GLY A 117 2.00 16.34 1.96
C GLY A 117 2.94 15.23 2.44
N ILE A 118 3.07 14.09 1.73
CA ILE A 118 3.96 12.97 2.11
C ILE A 118 4.68 12.42 0.86
N ASP A 119 5.34 13.31 0.14
CA ASP A 119 6.11 12.90 -1.02
C ASP A 119 7.45 12.27 -0.62
N GLY A 120 7.88 11.29 -1.36
CA GLY A 120 9.22 10.77 -1.15
C GLY A 120 9.46 9.33 -1.55
N LYS A 121 10.45 8.73 -0.91
CA LYS A 121 10.83 7.34 -1.12
C LYS A 121 10.26 6.46 -0.03
N TRP A 122 9.75 5.32 -0.46
CA TRP A 122 9.09 4.36 0.40
C TRP A 122 9.73 2.99 0.23
N GLU A 123 10.15 2.40 1.33
CA GLU A 123 10.83 1.11 1.37
C GLU A 123 9.85 -0.01 1.69
N VAL A 124 9.77 -1.02 0.82
CA VAL A 124 9.01 -2.24 1.07
C VAL A 124 9.69 -3.04 2.17
N TRP A 125 8.95 -3.41 3.21
CA TRP A 125 9.46 -4.20 4.33
C TRP A 125 8.74 -5.53 4.53
N SER A 126 7.56 -5.71 3.90
CA SER A 126 6.82 -6.97 3.91
C SER A 126 5.91 -7.05 2.69
N PHE A 127 5.69 -8.26 2.18
CA PHE A 127 4.66 -8.54 1.19
C PHE A 127 4.15 -9.96 1.32
N TYR A 128 2.86 -10.15 1.05
CA TYR A 128 2.24 -11.48 1.03
C TYR A 128 0.87 -11.46 0.35
N GLU A 129 0.38 -12.64 0.01
CA GLU A 129 -0.96 -12.83 -0.51
C GLU A 129 -1.81 -13.65 0.47
N VAL A 130 -3.02 -13.19 0.73
CA VAL A 130 -3.98 -13.87 1.62
C VAL A 130 -5.34 -13.98 0.97
N ASN A 131 -6.11 -14.97 1.42
CA ASN A 131 -7.51 -15.11 1.07
C ASN A 131 -8.35 -14.08 1.84
N ASP A 132 -9.37 -13.48 1.21
CA ASP A 132 -10.31 -12.49 1.81
C ASP A 132 -11.08 -13.00 3.04
N LYS A 133 -11.02 -14.29 3.33
CA LYS A 133 -11.61 -14.84 4.56
C LYS A 133 -10.78 -14.54 5.81
N GLU A 134 -9.56 -14.04 5.64
CA GLU A 134 -8.76 -13.55 6.75
C GLU A 134 -9.40 -12.31 7.35
N PRO A 135 -9.43 -12.16 8.69
CA PRO A 135 -10.02 -11.00 9.34
C PRO A 135 -9.32 -9.70 8.89
N GLU A 136 -10.02 -8.84 8.20
CA GLU A 136 -9.50 -7.57 7.65
C GLU A 136 -8.86 -6.65 8.71
N LYS A 137 -9.33 -6.73 9.95
CA LYS A 137 -8.81 -5.94 11.07
C LYS A 137 -7.30 -6.06 11.31
N THR A 138 -6.65 -7.09 10.77
CA THR A 138 -5.20 -7.27 10.87
C THR A 138 -4.46 -6.73 9.64
N LEU A 139 -5.15 -6.40 8.57
CA LEU A 139 -4.58 -5.93 7.31
C LEU A 139 -4.54 -4.40 7.22
N TYR A 140 -5.57 -3.75 7.72
CA TYR A 140 -5.78 -2.30 7.60
C TYR A 140 -5.72 -1.66 8.99
N TYR A 141 -4.57 -1.44 9.45
CA TYR A 141 -4.39 -0.99 10.81
C TYR A 141 -4.95 0.43 11.10
N ASN A 142 -5.07 1.32 10.12
CA ASN A 142 -5.72 2.63 10.30
C ASN A 142 -7.18 2.66 9.91
N THR A 143 -7.65 1.65 9.24
CA THR A 143 -9.05 1.46 9.01
C THR A 143 -9.61 0.68 10.17
N TRP A 144 -9.96 1.36 11.23
CA TRP A 144 -10.72 0.77 12.32
C TRP A 144 -12.09 0.38 11.79
N TRP A 145 -12.20 -0.83 11.30
CA TRP A 145 -13.49 -1.46 11.16
C TRP A 145 -13.98 -1.82 12.57
N PRO A 146 -15.07 -1.21 13.07
CA PRO A 146 -15.69 -1.74 14.27
C PRO A 146 -16.03 -3.20 14.02
N ALA A 147 -15.84 -4.03 15.02
CA ALA A 147 -16.04 -5.48 14.93
C ALA A 147 -17.44 -5.90 14.46
N ASP A 148 -18.39 -4.98 14.39
CA ASP A 148 -19.78 -5.18 14.01
C ASP A 148 -20.12 -4.80 12.57
N ASN A 149 -19.16 -4.31 11.77
CA ASN A 149 -19.36 -3.86 10.37
C ASN A 149 -20.55 -2.90 10.13
N LYS A 150 -21.18 -2.38 11.18
CA LYS A 150 -22.46 -1.66 11.07
C LYS A 150 -22.35 -0.16 11.28
N SER A 151 -21.29 0.31 11.86
CA SER A 151 -21.07 1.74 12.07
C SER A 151 -19.62 2.13 11.77
N ILE A 152 -19.40 2.65 10.59
CA ILE A 152 -18.12 3.24 10.22
C ILE A 152 -18.03 4.61 10.92
N LYS A 153 -17.74 4.60 12.20
CA LYS A 153 -17.26 5.79 12.89
C LYS A 153 -15.74 5.75 12.85
N TYR A 154 -15.18 6.47 11.89
CA TYR A 154 -13.74 6.68 11.79
C TYR A 154 -13.26 7.47 13.01
N THR A 155 -12.89 6.79 14.07
CA THR A 155 -12.14 7.40 15.16
C THR A 155 -10.68 7.15 14.88
N PHE A 156 -10.04 8.10 14.22
CA PHE A 156 -8.59 8.13 14.06
C PHE A 156 -7.96 8.35 15.43
N LYS A 157 -7.78 7.29 16.17
CA LYS A 157 -6.85 7.31 17.29
C LYS A 157 -5.50 6.96 16.74
N THR A 158 -4.51 7.79 17.03
CA THR A 158 -3.12 7.35 16.90
C THR A 158 -3.01 6.12 17.80
N PRO A 159 -2.75 4.92 17.25
CA PRO A 159 -2.64 3.74 18.06
C PRO A 159 -1.41 3.87 18.96
N ASP A 160 -1.45 3.21 20.10
CA ASP A 160 -0.28 3.14 20.96
C ASP A 160 0.85 2.32 20.29
N ALA A 161 2.07 2.54 20.75
CA ALA A 161 3.24 1.87 20.19
C ALA A 161 3.18 0.34 20.31
N ALA A 162 2.50 -0.20 21.32
CA ALA A 162 2.36 -1.64 21.51
C ALA A 162 1.48 -2.25 20.41
N PHE A 163 0.38 -1.58 20.07
CA PHE A 163 -0.48 -2.01 18.96
C PHE A 163 0.26 -1.96 17.61
N VAL A 164 1.02 -0.87 17.36
CA VAL A 164 1.79 -0.75 16.12
C VAL A 164 2.85 -1.84 16.04
N GLN A 165 3.52 -2.18 17.15
CA GLN A 165 4.50 -3.25 17.19
C GLN A 165 3.85 -4.60 16.88
N GLU A 166 2.72 -4.94 17.50
CA GLU A 166 1.98 -6.17 17.21
C GLU A 166 1.57 -6.26 15.73
N TRP A 167 1.16 -5.13 15.14
CA TRP A 167 0.83 -5.06 13.72
C TRP A 167 2.08 -5.32 12.85
N ILE A 168 3.22 -4.68 13.14
CA ILE A 168 4.49 -4.89 12.44
C ILE A 168 4.89 -6.37 12.52
N ASP A 169 4.92 -6.94 13.72
CA ASP A 169 5.30 -8.33 13.94
C ASP A 169 4.39 -9.30 13.16
N THR A 170 3.10 -8.99 13.11
CA THR A 170 2.13 -9.78 12.35
C THR A 170 2.43 -9.74 10.86
N GLN A 171 2.72 -8.56 10.29
CA GLN A 171 3.00 -8.43 8.87
C GLN A 171 4.37 -9.05 8.50
N LEU A 172 5.38 -8.90 9.35
CA LEU A 172 6.67 -9.56 9.17
C LEU A 172 6.55 -11.09 9.18
N LYS A 173 5.79 -11.63 10.13
CA LYS A 173 5.53 -13.08 10.22
C LYS A 173 4.81 -13.63 9.00
N ARG A 174 3.95 -12.84 8.35
CA ARG A 174 3.20 -13.23 7.15
C ARG A 174 4.00 -13.04 5.86
N SER A 175 5.06 -12.24 5.90
CA SER A 175 5.85 -11.93 4.71
C SER A 175 6.33 -13.21 4.02
N GLN A 176 6.15 -13.26 2.70
CA GLN A 176 6.60 -14.38 1.87
C GLN A 176 8.12 -14.42 1.72
N MET A 177 8.81 -13.36 2.15
CA MET A 177 10.26 -13.27 2.13
C MET A 177 10.73 -12.36 3.27
N ASP A 178 11.85 -12.72 3.89
CA ASP A 178 12.58 -11.80 4.75
C ASP A 178 13.37 -10.82 3.90
N LEU A 179 13.03 -9.54 4.01
CA LEU A 179 13.69 -8.44 3.30
C LEU A 179 14.81 -7.78 4.12
N GLY A 180 15.02 -8.23 5.36
CA GLY A 180 16.01 -7.65 6.27
C GLY A 180 15.68 -6.22 6.72
N VAL A 181 14.41 -5.82 6.65
CA VAL A 181 13.94 -4.47 7.03
C VAL A 181 13.06 -4.58 8.26
N THR A 182 13.43 -3.87 9.32
CA THR A 182 12.64 -3.79 10.55
C THR A 182 12.10 -2.36 10.70
N PRO A 183 10.78 -2.15 10.54
CA PRO A 183 10.18 -0.84 10.75
C PRO A 183 10.18 -0.42 12.22
N SER A 184 10.10 0.89 12.45
CA SER A 184 9.86 1.48 13.77
C SER A 184 8.38 1.72 13.99
N THR A 185 7.93 1.62 15.23
CA THR A 185 6.56 1.99 15.62
C THR A 185 6.21 3.45 15.37
N THR A 186 7.20 4.28 15.06
CA THR A 186 7.04 5.71 14.76
C THR A 186 7.16 6.03 13.27
N ASP A 187 7.35 5.03 12.41
CA ASP A 187 7.43 5.24 10.97
C ASP A 187 6.07 5.63 10.40
N GLN A 188 6.09 6.40 9.30
CA GLN A 188 4.95 6.58 8.42
C GLN A 188 4.84 5.34 7.52
N PHE A 189 3.66 4.73 7.49
CA PHE A 189 3.41 3.52 6.71
C PHE A 189 2.51 3.77 5.50
N LEU A 190 2.65 2.88 4.53
CA LEU A 190 1.79 2.77 3.37
C LEU A 190 1.52 1.30 3.08
N THR A 191 0.27 0.94 2.97
CA THR A 191 -0.18 -0.37 2.51
C THR A 191 -0.67 -0.25 1.07
N ILE A 192 -0.11 -1.03 0.17
CA ILE A 192 -0.56 -1.13 -1.22
C ILE A 192 -1.18 -2.51 -1.42
N TYR A 193 -2.36 -2.58 -2.03
CA TYR A 193 -2.96 -3.87 -2.33
C TYR A 193 -3.68 -3.92 -3.67
N THR A 194 -3.79 -5.13 -4.19
CA THR A 194 -4.58 -5.45 -5.38
C THR A 194 -5.26 -6.80 -5.24
N CYS A 195 -6.15 -7.15 -6.18
CA CYS A 195 -6.71 -8.50 -6.23
C CYS A 195 -5.58 -9.52 -6.44
N GLY A 196 -5.59 -10.55 -5.62
CA GLY A 196 -4.63 -11.66 -5.71
C GLY A 196 -5.00 -12.68 -6.79
N ASP A 197 -4.12 -13.66 -6.93
CA ASP A 197 -4.15 -14.65 -8.01
C ASP A 197 -4.34 -16.08 -7.55
N ASN A 198 -4.27 -16.36 -6.27
CA ASN A 198 -4.46 -17.69 -5.71
C ASN A 198 -5.92 -18.15 -5.80
N HIS A 199 -6.43 -18.17 -7.03
CA HIS A 199 -7.81 -18.58 -7.29
C HIS A 199 -7.86 -20.01 -7.77
N ASP A 200 -8.11 -20.93 -6.87
CA ASP A 200 -8.54 -22.29 -7.25
C ASP A 200 -10.01 -22.33 -7.69
N SER A 201 -10.74 -21.24 -7.51
CA SER A 201 -12.13 -21.11 -7.94
C SER A 201 -12.46 -19.69 -8.41
N ASP A 202 -13.44 -19.52 -9.28
CA ASP A 202 -13.94 -18.23 -9.78
C ASP A 202 -14.55 -17.34 -8.68
N THR A 203 -14.69 -17.86 -7.47
CA THR A 203 -15.26 -17.16 -6.32
C THR A 203 -14.21 -16.85 -5.23
N ALA A 204 -12.98 -17.31 -5.38
CA ALA A 204 -11.95 -17.02 -4.40
C ALA A 204 -11.45 -15.60 -4.59
N THR A 205 -11.47 -14.86 -3.53
CA THR A 205 -11.00 -13.50 -3.47
C THR A 205 -9.73 -13.50 -2.61
N SER A 206 -8.58 -13.46 -3.25
CA SER A 206 -7.32 -13.20 -2.58
C SER A 206 -6.87 -11.77 -2.79
N ARG A 207 -6.00 -11.30 -1.93
CA ARG A 207 -5.39 -9.97 -2.03
C ARG A 207 -3.89 -10.09 -1.84
N LEU A 208 -3.17 -9.44 -2.74
CA LEU A 208 -1.74 -9.24 -2.63
C LEU A 208 -1.48 -7.90 -1.96
N TYR A 209 -0.71 -7.92 -0.89
CA TYR A 209 -0.33 -6.74 -0.10
C TYR A 209 1.16 -6.51 -0.17
N PHE A 210 1.53 -5.22 -0.25
CA PHE A 210 2.87 -4.70 0.01
C PHE A 210 2.78 -3.68 1.12
N PHE A 211 3.66 -3.79 2.11
CA PHE A 211 3.76 -2.88 3.23
C PHE A 211 5.05 -2.09 3.10
N LEU A 212 4.93 -0.77 3.14
CA LEU A 212 6.03 0.15 2.96
C LEU A 212 6.14 1.10 4.15
N ARG A 213 7.34 1.63 4.35
CA ARG A 213 7.61 2.74 5.26
C ARG A 213 8.26 3.88 4.50
N GLN A 214 8.00 5.11 4.91
CA GLN A 214 8.68 6.26 4.32
C GLN A 214 10.13 6.31 4.80
N VAL A 215 11.06 6.52 3.86
CA VAL A 215 12.49 6.64 4.16
C VAL A 215 13.10 7.98 3.76
N GLU A 216 12.49 8.68 2.81
CA GLU A 216 12.85 10.05 2.40
C GLU A 216 11.59 10.84 2.02
N PRO A 217 11.48 12.14 2.43
CA PRO A 217 12.29 12.78 3.47
C PRO A 217 12.19 11.98 4.77
N ALA A 218 13.14 12.19 5.71
CA ALA A 218 13.09 11.50 6.99
C ALA A 218 11.69 11.64 7.58
N SER A 219 10.99 10.53 7.75
CA SER A 219 9.56 10.47 8.05
C SER A 219 9.20 11.38 9.23
N THR A 220 8.06 12.05 9.13
CA THR A 220 7.45 12.68 10.30
C THR A 220 7.20 11.57 11.31
N LYS A 221 7.97 11.51 12.39
CA LYS A 221 7.85 10.45 13.38
C LYS A 221 6.55 10.61 14.14
N PHE A 222 5.65 9.66 14.03
CA PHE A 222 4.43 9.60 14.83
C PHE A 222 4.79 9.32 16.29
N GLY A 223 4.16 10.06 17.23
CA GLY A 223 4.39 9.90 18.67
C GLY A 223 5.62 10.60 19.23
N GLY A 224 6.43 11.24 18.42
CA GLY A 224 7.43 12.21 18.89
C GLY A 224 6.75 13.54 19.18
N THR A 225 6.85 14.05 20.42
CA THR A 225 6.52 15.45 20.69
C THR A 225 7.29 16.32 19.72
N ALA A 226 6.59 16.97 18.79
CA ALA A 226 7.17 18.00 17.95
C ALA A 226 7.79 19.03 18.89
N ALA A 227 9.10 19.16 18.86
CA ALA A 227 9.76 20.27 19.49
C ALA A 227 9.26 21.51 18.77
N ALA A 228 8.42 22.27 19.44
CA ALA A 228 7.97 23.58 18.98
C ALA A 228 9.25 24.43 18.78
N THR A 229 9.61 24.68 17.53
CA THR A 229 10.54 25.73 17.19
C THR A 229 9.82 27.06 17.46
N GLU A 230 10.00 27.58 18.67
CA GLU A 230 9.67 28.97 18.98
C GLU A 230 10.49 29.86 18.03
N THR A 231 9.86 30.36 16.99
CA THR A 231 10.38 31.53 16.27
C THR A 231 10.09 32.75 17.12
N THR A 232 11.12 33.20 17.84
CA THR A 232 11.12 34.49 18.51
C THR A 232 11.01 35.57 17.43
N PRO A 233 10.01 36.47 17.46
CA PRO A 233 10.00 37.60 16.55
C PRO A 233 11.12 38.56 16.95
N ALA A 234 11.96 38.88 15.98
CA ALA A 234 12.97 39.92 16.13
C ALA A 234 12.29 41.28 16.40
N ALA A 235 12.80 42.00 17.43
CA ALA A 235 12.39 43.32 17.80
C ALA A 235 12.82 44.41 16.77
#